data_412769b1b83693e29290dfe46946dd7f
#
_entry.id   412769b1b83693e29290dfe46946dd7f
#
_cell.length_a   1.000
_cell.length_b   1.000
_cell.length_c   1.000
_cell.angle_alpha   90.00
_cell.angle_beta   90.00
_cell.angle_gamma   90.00
#
_symmetry.space_group_name_H-M   'P 1'
#
loop_
_entity.id
_entity.type
_entity.pdbx_description
1 polymer ?
#
loop_
_entity_poly.entity_id
_entity_poly.type
_entity_poly.pdbx_seq_one_letter_code
_entity_poly.pdbx_strand_id
1 'polypeptide(L)'
;MKALVTYYSQTGNTEKLARAIYEAIHFEKILFPIEELKSVEGYDIIFVGFPVQAHSVPAKLLPFFKSLPDGQKIALFCTHGSLRGGHLPKQAIEHAIGLAPRAKVLGTFGVRGRVNPKVIDGLMNMLEHRAWAEEAQGACDHPNDADLADGKEFARGILAKICR
;
A
#
# COMPACT_ATOMS: atom_id res chain seq x y z
N MET A 1 2.17 -22.65 5.18
CA MET A 1 1.63 -21.34 4.73
C MET A 1 2.70 -20.62 3.95
N LYS A 2 2.29 -19.92 2.91
CA LYS A 2 3.18 -19.14 2.03
C LYS A 2 2.59 -17.75 1.79
N ALA A 3 3.38 -16.71 2.01
CA ALA A 3 2.98 -15.33 1.79
C ALA A 3 3.73 -14.69 0.62
N LEU A 4 3.02 -13.85 -0.12
CA LEU A 4 3.60 -12.91 -1.06
C LEU A 4 3.45 -11.49 -0.50
N VAL A 5 4.52 -10.72 -0.53
CA VAL A 5 4.46 -9.26 -0.38
C VAL A 5 4.84 -8.67 -1.74
N THR A 6 3.93 -7.95 -2.35
CA THR A 6 4.18 -7.29 -3.64
C THR A 6 3.81 -5.82 -3.56
N TYR A 7 4.48 -5.00 -4.33
CA TYR A 7 4.30 -3.55 -4.27
C TYR A 7 4.69 -2.87 -5.56
N TYR A 8 4.09 -1.71 -5.78
CA TYR A 8 4.59 -0.70 -6.72
C TYR A 8 5.15 0.48 -5.92
N SER A 9 6.32 0.96 -6.30
CA SER A 9 6.97 2.10 -5.63
C SER A 9 7.76 2.93 -6.62
N GLN A 10 7.55 4.25 -6.62
CA GLN A 10 8.32 5.18 -7.45
C GLN A 10 9.47 5.83 -6.68
N THR A 11 9.24 6.17 -5.41
CA THR A 11 10.17 6.97 -4.58
C THR A 11 10.77 6.18 -3.43
N GLY A 12 10.41 4.90 -3.31
CA GLY A 12 10.89 4.01 -2.25
C GLY A 12 10.03 3.99 -0.98
N ASN A 13 9.02 4.84 -0.84
CA ASN A 13 8.17 4.87 0.36
C ASN A 13 7.39 3.57 0.55
N THR A 14 6.68 3.13 -0.50
CA THR A 14 5.90 1.89 -0.46
C THR A 14 6.82 0.68 -0.32
N GLU A 15 8.00 0.69 -0.92
CA GLU A 15 9.00 -0.36 -0.76
C GLU A 15 9.46 -0.49 0.70
N LYS A 16 9.76 0.62 1.39
CA LYS A 16 10.14 0.60 2.81
C LYS A 16 9.06 -0.08 3.66
N LEU A 17 7.80 0.28 3.43
CA LEU A 17 6.67 -0.32 4.15
C LEU A 17 6.51 -1.80 3.80
N ALA A 18 6.66 -2.18 2.53
CA ALA A 18 6.61 -3.57 2.07
C ALA A 18 7.69 -4.45 2.74
N ARG A 19 8.90 -3.92 2.89
CA ARG A 19 10.00 -4.60 3.60
C ARG A 19 9.69 -4.80 5.08
N ALA A 20 9.13 -3.80 5.75
CA ALA A 20 8.72 -3.92 7.15
C ALA A 20 7.62 -4.99 7.34
N ILE A 21 6.61 -5.01 6.47
CA ILE A 21 5.57 -6.05 6.45
C ILE A 21 6.20 -7.43 6.21
N TYR A 22 7.08 -7.55 5.24
CA TYR A 22 7.79 -8.79 4.93
C TYR A 22 8.58 -9.32 6.14
N GLU A 23 9.31 -8.46 6.84
CA GLU A 23 10.07 -8.84 8.05
C GLU A 23 9.18 -9.42 9.15
N ALA A 24 7.94 -8.95 9.28
CA ALA A 24 7.01 -9.42 10.30
C ALA A 24 6.41 -10.81 10.04
N ILE A 25 6.60 -11.39 8.86
CA ILE A 25 6.11 -12.72 8.49
C ILE A 25 7.15 -13.77 8.90
N HIS A 26 6.75 -14.81 9.62
CA HIS A 26 7.65 -15.82 10.19
C HIS A 26 7.58 -17.22 9.53
N PHE A 27 6.94 -17.32 8.37
CA PHE A 27 6.87 -18.55 7.57
C PHE A 27 7.34 -18.28 6.13
N GLU A 28 7.17 -19.24 5.22
CA GLU A 28 7.60 -19.09 3.83
C GLU A 28 7.03 -17.81 3.21
N LYS A 29 7.90 -16.95 2.74
CA LYS A 29 7.56 -15.61 2.25
C LYS A 29 8.43 -15.18 1.10
N ILE A 30 7.85 -14.40 0.19
CA ILE A 30 8.52 -13.81 -0.96
C ILE A 30 8.20 -12.33 -1.03
N LEU A 31 9.14 -11.52 -1.46
CA LEU A 31 8.99 -10.08 -1.69
C LEU A 31 9.40 -9.75 -3.12
N PHE A 32 8.47 -9.22 -3.91
CA PHE A 32 8.75 -8.75 -5.27
C PHE A 32 8.07 -7.42 -5.56
N PRO A 33 8.72 -6.50 -6.27
CA PRO A 33 8.00 -5.42 -6.95
C PRO A 33 7.02 -6.01 -7.97
N ILE A 34 5.90 -5.33 -8.17
CA ILE A 34 4.81 -5.84 -9.02
C ILE A 34 5.24 -6.13 -10.46
N GLU A 35 6.22 -5.37 -10.94
CA GLU A 35 6.76 -5.52 -12.30
C GLU A 35 7.56 -6.82 -12.50
N GLU A 36 8.06 -7.42 -11.43
CA GLU A 36 8.83 -8.67 -11.46
C GLU A 36 7.99 -9.90 -11.14
N LEU A 37 6.73 -9.69 -10.77
CA LEU A 37 5.84 -10.77 -10.37
C LEU A 37 5.41 -11.61 -11.56
N LYS A 38 5.71 -12.92 -11.51
CA LYS A 38 5.39 -13.87 -12.59
C LYS A 38 4.06 -14.58 -12.40
N SER A 39 3.64 -14.80 -11.16
CA SER A 39 2.39 -15.49 -10.83
C SER A 39 1.87 -15.03 -9.47
N VAL A 40 0.55 -15.08 -9.34
CA VAL A 40 -0.19 -14.81 -8.08
C VAL A 40 -0.73 -16.09 -7.43
N GLU A 41 -0.43 -17.25 -8.01
CA GLU A 41 -0.94 -18.54 -7.57
C GLU A 41 -0.09 -19.17 -6.46
N GLY A 42 -0.72 -19.96 -5.61
CA GLY A 42 -0.04 -20.76 -4.59
C GLY A 42 0.32 -20.01 -3.31
N TYR A 43 -0.24 -18.83 -3.09
CA TYR A 43 -0.07 -18.06 -1.84
C TYR A 43 -1.33 -18.12 -0.97
N ASP A 44 -1.14 -18.37 0.33
CA ASP A 44 -2.21 -18.34 1.32
C ASP A 44 -2.68 -16.91 1.60
N ILE A 45 -1.77 -15.94 1.46
CA ILE A 45 -2.01 -14.51 1.64
C ILE A 45 -1.11 -13.68 0.72
N ILE A 46 -1.66 -12.64 0.15
CA ILE A 46 -0.91 -11.65 -0.62
C ILE A 46 -1.07 -10.26 0.03
N PHE A 47 0.03 -9.67 0.44
CA PHE A 47 0.08 -8.26 0.82
C PHE A 47 0.40 -7.42 -0.42
N VAL A 48 -0.45 -6.45 -0.73
CA VAL A 48 -0.32 -5.61 -1.93
C VAL A 48 -0.16 -4.16 -1.54
N GLY A 49 0.96 -3.56 -1.95
CA GLY A 49 1.29 -2.18 -1.64
C GLY A 49 1.32 -1.23 -2.84
N PHE A 50 0.86 -0.01 -2.63
CA PHE A 50 0.88 1.03 -3.66
C PHE A 50 0.97 2.44 -3.07
N PRO A 51 1.57 3.40 -3.79
CA PRO A 51 1.43 4.80 -3.47
C PRO A 51 0.07 5.29 -3.96
N VAL A 52 -0.59 6.16 -3.21
CA VAL A 52 -1.79 6.85 -3.69
C VAL A 52 -1.37 7.86 -4.75
N GLN A 53 -1.89 7.72 -5.96
CA GLN A 53 -1.63 8.61 -7.09
C GLN A 53 -2.96 9.14 -7.62
N ALA A 54 -3.06 10.46 -7.78
CA ALA A 54 -4.28 11.11 -8.23
C ALA A 54 -5.54 10.58 -7.49
N HIS A 55 -5.47 10.46 -6.18
CA HIS A 55 -6.53 9.95 -5.29
C HIS A 55 -6.93 8.49 -5.56
N SER A 56 -6.08 7.72 -6.21
CA SER A 56 -6.42 6.37 -6.69
C SER A 56 -5.24 5.42 -6.64
N VAL A 57 -5.50 4.20 -7.09
CA VAL A 57 -4.49 3.15 -7.30
C VAL A 57 -3.76 3.41 -8.61
N PRO A 58 -2.42 3.27 -8.65
CA PRO A 58 -1.68 3.35 -9.90
C PRO A 58 -2.17 2.34 -10.95
N ALA A 59 -2.30 2.77 -12.20
CA ALA A 59 -2.79 1.95 -13.31
C ALA A 59 -1.98 0.65 -13.50
N LYS A 60 -0.72 0.64 -13.11
CA LYS A 60 0.17 -0.55 -13.18
C LYS A 60 -0.32 -1.74 -12.34
N LEU A 61 -1.17 -1.51 -11.32
CA LEU A 61 -1.73 -2.58 -10.51
C LEU A 61 -3.02 -3.20 -11.11
N LEU A 62 -3.63 -2.58 -12.11
CA LEU A 62 -4.86 -3.09 -12.71
C LEU A 62 -4.73 -4.53 -13.25
N PRO A 63 -3.67 -4.90 -14.00
CA PRO A 63 -3.49 -6.28 -14.45
C PRO A 63 -3.36 -7.27 -13.28
N PHE A 64 -2.66 -6.87 -12.21
CA PHE A 64 -2.50 -7.69 -11.01
C PHE A 64 -3.86 -7.99 -10.37
N PHE A 65 -4.69 -6.99 -10.09
CA PHE A 65 -5.99 -7.20 -9.48
C PHE A 65 -6.90 -8.09 -10.32
N LYS A 66 -6.82 -7.98 -11.65
CA LYS A 66 -7.58 -8.84 -12.59
C LYS A 66 -7.08 -10.29 -12.59
N SER A 67 -5.82 -10.54 -12.28
CA SER A 67 -5.21 -11.87 -12.27
C SER A 67 -5.42 -12.65 -10.97
N LEU A 68 -5.98 -12.02 -9.94
CA LEU A 68 -6.19 -12.66 -8.64
C LEU A 68 -7.19 -13.83 -8.75
N PRO A 69 -6.84 -15.03 -8.23
CA PRO A 69 -7.78 -16.15 -8.14
C PRO A 69 -9.00 -15.84 -7.28
N ASP A 70 -10.09 -16.53 -7.54
CA ASP A 70 -11.31 -16.41 -6.74
C ASP A 70 -11.04 -16.83 -5.28
N GLY A 71 -11.48 -15.99 -4.35
CA GLY A 71 -11.28 -16.22 -2.92
C GLY A 71 -9.85 -15.98 -2.41
N GLN A 72 -8.94 -15.52 -3.27
CA GLN A 72 -7.58 -15.17 -2.83
C GLN A 72 -7.62 -14.19 -1.66
N LYS A 73 -7.01 -14.57 -0.55
CA LYS A 73 -6.86 -13.67 0.61
C LYS A 73 -5.83 -12.60 0.28
N ILE A 74 -6.21 -11.34 0.44
CA ILE A 74 -5.31 -10.20 0.26
C ILE A 74 -5.39 -9.24 1.44
N ALA A 75 -4.31 -8.49 1.66
CA ALA A 75 -4.26 -7.35 2.55
C ALA A 75 -3.65 -6.17 1.79
N LEU A 76 -4.29 -5.02 1.84
CA LEU A 76 -3.87 -3.84 1.09
C LEU A 76 -3.13 -2.87 1.99
N PHE A 77 -2.03 -2.30 1.51
CA PHE A 77 -1.34 -1.21 2.20
C PHE A 77 -0.96 -0.10 1.23
N CYS A 78 -0.95 1.13 1.69
CA CYS A 78 -0.60 2.26 0.85
C CYS A 78 0.27 3.30 1.57
N THR A 79 0.95 4.12 0.78
CA THR A 79 1.64 5.33 1.23
C THR A 79 1.02 6.55 0.55
N HIS A 80 0.93 7.65 1.27
CA HIS A 80 0.25 8.85 0.79
C HIS A 80 0.80 10.13 1.45
N GLY A 81 0.63 11.28 0.78
CA GLY A 81 1.04 12.58 1.32
C GLY A 81 0.06 13.19 2.32
N SER A 82 -1.19 12.72 2.35
CA SER A 82 -2.25 13.22 3.22
C SER A 82 -2.04 12.83 4.68
N LEU A 83 -2.82 13.43 5.59
CA LEU A 83 -2.88 12.97 6.98
C LEU A 83 -3.39 11.53 7.06
N ARG A 84 -2.88 10.80 8.03
CA ARG A 84 -3.27 9.41 8.28
C ARG A 84 -4.77 9.35 8.63
N GLY A 85 -5.51 8.44 7.99
CA GLY A 85 -6.96 8.35 8.15
C GLY A 85 -7.76 9.40 7.39
N GLY A 86 -7.12 10.23 6.56
CA GLY A 86 -7.78 11.22 5.71
C GLY A 86 -8.67 10.61 4.63
N HIS A 87 -9.49 11.45 3.99
CA HIS A 87 -10.46 11.02 2.98
C HIS A 87 -9.80 10.44 1.72
N LEU A 88 -8.74 11.08 1.22
CA LEU A 88 -8.08 10.68 -0.03
C LEU A 88 -7.47 9.27 0.02
N PRO A 89 -6.71 8.89 1.08
CA PRO A 89 -6.22 7.53 1.23
C PRO A 89 -7.34 6.49 1.32
N LYS A 90 -8.43 6.80 2.02
CA LYS A 90 -9.62 5.93 2.11
C LYS A 90 -10.23 5.68 0.74
N GLN A 91 -10.42 6.73 -0.05
CA GLN A 91 -10.95 6.63 -1.40
C GLN A 91 -10.08 5.75 -2.30
N ALA A 92 -8.75 5.87 -2.23
CA ALA A 92 -7.83 5.03 -2.99
C ALA A 92 -7.92 3.55 -2.56
N ILE A 93 -8.04 3.28 -1.26
CA ILE A 93 -8.23 1.92 -0.74
C ILE A 93 -9.56 1.33 -1.18
N GLU A 94 -10.65 2.08 -1.11
CA GLU A 94 -11.97 1.67 -1.59
C GLU A 94 -11.96 1.35 -3.08
N HIS A 95 -11.25 2.15 -3.87
CA HIS A 95 -11.04 1.86 -5.28
C HIS A 95 -10.27 0.54 -5.48
N ALA A 96 -9.18 0.32 -4.72
CA ALA A 96 -8.41 -0.93 -4.78
C ALA A 96 -9.27 -2.16 -4.45
N ILE A 97 -10.13 -2.06 -3.43
CA ILE A 97 -11.10 -3.12 -3.06
C ILE A 97 -12.05 -3.40 -4.23
N GLY A 98 -12.57 -2.34 -4.87
CA GLY A 98 -13.44 -2.45 -6.04
C GLY A 98 -12.79 -3.12 -7.26
N LEU A 99 -11.46 -3.03 -7.39
CA LEU A 99 -10.70 -3.69 -8.46
C LEU A 99 -10.47 -5.19 -8.20
N ALA A 100 -10.70 -5.67 -6.99
CA ALA A 100 -10.50 -7.06 -6.57
C ALA A 100 -11.81 -7.72 -6.08
N PRO A 101 -12.91 -7.71 -6.87
CA PRO A 101 -14.23 -8.11 -6.38
C PRO A 101 -14.33 -9.61 -6.04
N ARG A 102 -13.39 -10.43 -6.54
CA ARG A 102 -13.35 -11.87 -6.27
C ARG A 102 -12.37 -12.25 -5.16
N ALA A 103 -11.53 -11.32 -4.73
CA ALA A 103 -10.59 -11.55 -3.64
C ALA A 103 -11.26 -11.32 -2.28
N LYS A 104 -10.70 -11.98 -1.25
CA LYS A 104 -11.10 -11.76 0.15
C LYS A 104 -10.13 -10.77 0.81
N VAL A 105 -10.56 -9.52 0.95
CA VAL A 105 -9.77 -8.48 1.62
C VAL A 105 -9.84 -8.68 3.14
N LEU A 106 -8.71 -8.99 3.78
CA LEU A 106 -8.62 -9.25 5.23
C LEU A 106 -8.37 -7.99 6.05
N GLY A 107 -7.86 -6.95 5.41
CA GLY A 107 -7.64 -5.66 6.04
C GLY A 107 -6.88 -4.69 5.15
N THR A 108 -6.85 -3.44 5.60
CA THR A 108 -6.23 -2.33 4.88
C THR A 108 -5.39 -1.49 5.85
N PHE A 109 -4.33 -0.88 5.35
CA PHE A 109 -3.43 -0.06 6.13
C PHE A 109 -2.83 1.06 5.27
N GLY A 110 -2.60 2.22 5.86
CA GLY A 110 -1.97 3.33 5.16
C GLY A 110 -1.11 4.17 6.09
N VAL A 111 0.02 4.63 5.57
CA VAL A 111 0.91 5.56 6.25
C VAL A 111 1.28 6.72 5.34
N ARG A 112 1.75 7.79 5.95
CA ARG A 112 2.29 8.91 5.19
C ARG A 112 3.58 8.51 4.47
N GLY A 113 3.83 9.16 3.34
CA GLY A 113 5.08 9.04 2.61
C GLY A 113 5.51 10.41 2.08
N ARG A 114 6.81 10.66 2.08
CA ARG A 114 7.38 11.90 1.56
C ARG A 114 6.96 12.12 0.10
N VAL A 115 6.34 13.25 -0.15
CA VAL A 115 6.01 13.69 -1.50
C VAL A 115 7.19 14.43 -2.11
N ASN A 116 7.43 14.26 -3.41
CA ASN A 116 8.48 14.98 -4.12
C ASN A 116 8.27 16.49 -3.96
N PRO A 117 9.28 17.25 -3.46
CA PRO A 117 9.16 18.70 -3.27
C PRO A 117 8.73 19.46 -4.52
N LYS A 118 9.16 19.02 -5.71
CA LYS A 118 8.75 19.64 -6.97
C LYS A 118 7.24 19.51 -7.23
N VAL A 119 6.63 18.41 -6.82
CA VAL A 119 5.17 18.21 -6.91
C VAL A 119 4.46 19.15 -5.95
N ILE A 120 4.95 19.24 -4.71
CA ILE A 120 4.41 20.15 -3.70
C ILE A 120 4.49 21.60 -4.21
N ASP A 121 5.64 22.03 -4.68
CA ASP A 121 5.85 23.40 -5.18
C ASP A 121 4.92 23.73 -6.36
N GLY A 122 4.74 22.80 -7.28
CA GLY A 122 3.80 22.95 -8.39
C GLY A 122 2.36 23.11 -7.93
N LEU A 123 1.93 22.33 -6.96
CA LEU A 123 0.56 22.35 -6.45
C LEU A 123 0.29 23.50 -5.48
N MET A 124 1.31 24.03 -4.79
CA MET A 124 1.19 25.24 -3.95
C MET A 124 0.71 26.46 -4.70
N ASN A 125 1.01 26.55 -5.99
CA ASN A 125 0.59 27.66 -6.86
C ASN A 125 -0.83 27.47 -7.42
N MET A 126 -1.45 26.32 -7.19
CA MET A 126 -2.80 26.01 -7.66
C MET A 126 -3.78 26.11 -6.47
N LEU A 127 -4.67 27.11 -6.53
CA LEU A 127 -5.58 27.42 -5.40
C LEU A 127 -6.36 26.19 -4.89
N GLU A 128 -6.86 25.38 -5.81
CA GLU A 128 -7.64 24.17 -5.52
C GLU A 128 -6.83 23.03 -4.87
N HIS A 129 -5.49 23.02 -5.02
CA HIS A 129 -4.60 21.97 -4.49
C HIS A 129 -3.71 22.45 -3.35
N ARG A 130 -3.72 23.73 -3.04
CA ARG A 130 -2.82 24.34 -2.06
C ARG A 130 -2.96 23.72 -0.67
N ALA A 131 -4.18 23.52 -0.20
CA ALA A 131 -4.42 22.94 1.13
C ALA A 131 -3.80 21.53 1.25
N TRP A 132 -3.94 20.71 0.21
CA TRP A 132 -3.29 19.40 0.18
C TRP A 132 -1.77 19.50 0.11
N ALA A 133 -1.23 20.45 -0.66
CA ALA A 133 0.22 20.63 -0.78
C ALA A 133 0.83 21.06 0.57
N GLU A 134 0.17 21.94 1.31
CA GLU A 134 0.56 22.33 2.68
C GLU A 134 0.55 21.13 3.63
N GLU A 135 -0.50 20.31 3.58
CA GLU A 135 -0.57 19.07 4.36
C GLU A 135 0.55 18.09 4.00
N ALA A 136 0.83 17.91 2.72
CA ALA A 136 1.86 16.99 2.22
C ALA A 136 3.30 17.37 2.63
N GLN A 137 3.57 18.66 2.86
CA GLN A 137 4.86 19.11 3.40
C GLN A 137 5.19 18.47 4.75
N GLY A 138 4.18 18.24 5.60
CA GLY A 138 4.33 17.59 6.89
C GLY A 138 4.66 16.09 6.82
N ALA A 139 4.74 15.52 5.61
CA ALA A 139 5.12 14.11 5.41
C ALA A 139 6.61 13.91 5.10
N CYS A 140 7.46 14.93 5.24
CA CYS A 140 8.87 14.91 4.82
C CYS A 140 9.70 13.79 5.46
N ASP A 141 9.37 13.37 6.69
CA ASP A 141 10.07 12.31 7.45
C ASP A 141 9.37 10.95 7.36
N HIS A 142 8.34 10.83 6.53
CA HIS A 142 7.54 9.61 6.42
C HIS A 142 7.87 8.77 5.17
N PRO A 143 7.72 7.43 5.22
CA PRO A 143 7.44 6.66 6.44
C PRO A 143 8.65 6.65 7.39
N ASN A 144 8.38 6.88 8.67
CA ASN A 144 9.38 6.83 9.73
C ASN A 144 9.33 5.48 10.48
N ASP A 145 10.18 5.30 11.50
CA ASP A 145 10.27 4.05 12.25
C ASP A 145 8.94 3.67 12.93
N ALA A 146 8.15 4.64 13.40
CA ALA A 146 6.84 4.38 13.97
C ALA A 146 5.85 3.85 12.92
N ASP A 147 5.85 4.44 11.72
CA ASP A 147 5.02 3.96 10.62
C ASP A 147 5.38 2.52 10.21
N LEU A 148 6.67 2.21 10.19
CA LEU A 148 7.17 0.87 9.87
C LEU A 148 6.83 -0.15 10.97
N ALA A 149 6.89 0.25 12.24
CA ALA A 149 6.45 -0.57 13.36
C ALA A 149 4.96 -0.88 13.28
N ASP A 150 4.12 0.12 12.98
CA ASP A 150 2.68 -0.05 12.76
C ASP A 150 2.40 -0.98 11.56
N GLY A 151 3.21 -0.90 10.49
CA GLY A 151 3.14 -1.82 9.36
C GLY A 151 3.41 -3.27 9.75
N LYS A 152 4.39 -3.50 10.64
CA LYS A 152 4.66 -4.85 11.20
C LYS A 152 3.49 -5.35 12.04
N GLU A 153 2.89 -4.50 12.86
CA GLU A 153 1.69 -4.85 13.66
C GLU A 153 0.49 -5.15 12.76
N PHE A 154 0.27 -4.36 11.72
CA PHE A 154 -0.75 -4.65 10.71
C PHE A 154 -0.56 -6.05 10.12
N ALA A 155 0.65 -6.40 9.70
CA ALA A 155 0.96 -7.73 9.15
C ALA A 155 0.64 -8.84 10.17
N ARG A 156 1.08 -8.71 11.42
CA ARG A 156 0.77 -9.68 12.50
C ARG A 156 -0.73 -9.85 12.71
N GLY A 157 -1.48 -8.75 12.72
CA GLY A 157 -2.93 -8.75 12.85
C GLY A 157 -3.63 -9.50 11.69
N ILE A 158 -3.15 -9.34 10.46
CA ILE A 158 -3.66 -10.08 9.30
C ILE A 158 -3.35 -11.57 9.43
N LEU A 159 -2.11 -11.92 9.79
CA LEU A 159 -1.68 -13.31 9.94
C LEU A 159 -2.46 -14.03 11.03
N ALA A 160 -2.77 -13.38 12.15
CA ALA A 160 -3.59 -13.93 13.22
C ALA A 160 -5.02 -14.29 12.76
N LYS A 161 -5.57 -13.62 11.74
CA LYS A 161 -6.89 -13.94 11.15
C LYS A 161 -6.86 -15.18 10.26
N ILE A 162 -5.69 -15.56 9.76
CA ILE A 162 -5.53 -16.69 8.83
C ILE A 162 -5.24 -17.98 9.60
N CYS A 163 -4.56 -17.88 10.75
CA CYS A 163 -4.18 -19.00 11.59
C CYS A 163 -5.32 -19.50 12.50
N ARG A 164 -6.46 -18.85 12.47
CA ARG A 164 -7.70 -19.30 13.17
C ARG A 164 -8.56 -20.15 12.24
#